data_b453f505dd3f08964fc27884a326b15a
#
_entry.id   b453f505dd3f08964fc27884a326b15a
#
_cell.length_a   1.000
_cell.length_b   1.000
_cell.length_c   1.000
_cell.angle_alpha   90.00
_cell.angle_beta   90.00
_cell.angle_gamma   90.00
#
_symmetry.space_group_name_H-M   'P 1'
#
loop_
_entity.id
_entity.type
_entity.pdbx_description
1 polymer ?
#
loop_
_entity_poly.entity_id
_entity_poly.type
_entity_poly.pdbx_seq_one_letter_code
_entity_poly.pdbx_strand_id
1 'polypeptide(L)'
;MVAAEFSIVFNDSMMPRLVAREDIGRVSNIAWGLGYLGGMIVLIFVVFCLAASPETGRTIIGMKPLFGLDPQLGEGARITGPLAALWYFIFILPMFFFTPDAAKGEPLRTALRSGLSELKATLAEVRHRSGIVRFLAARMIYQDGVNALLALGGGYAAAMFHWTITEIGLFGMILNVMAIISCLIASRLDMRFGSKKVVIGALVLLFFASLGIISTARDYTLFGLLPFTLEGEGKLFGTAAEHSYLIYGLMIGAAFGPVQASSRSWFARSIKPEESGRYFGLYALAGRATSFMGPFLVASITAISGSAALGMSVLLLFL
;
A
#
# COMPACT_ATOMS: atom_id res chain seq x y z
N MET A 1 -11.99 8.36 -5.01
CA MET A 1 -10.72 7.78 -5.52
C MET A 1 -9.97 8.72 -6.45
N VAL A 2 -10.56 9.22 -7.53
CA VAL A 2 -9.87 10.06 -8.53
C VAL A 2 -9.19 11.29 -7.92
N ALA A 3 -9.88 12.08 -7.08
CA ALA A 3 -9.31 13.26 -6.42
C ALA A 3 -8.09 12.94 -5.54
N ALA A 4 -8.10 11.80 -4.84
CA ALA A 4 -6.97 11.35 -4.03
C ALA A 4 -5.74 11.02 -4.89
N GLU A 5 -5.94 10.37 -6.04
CA GLU A 5 -4.84 10.08 -6.98
C GLU A 5 -4.22 11.36 -7.53
N PHE A 6 -5.03 12.34 -7.92
CA PHE A 6 -4.53 13.65 -8.34
C PHE A 6 -3.70 14.32 -7.23
N SER A 7 -4.19 14.28 -5.99
CA SER A 7 -3.48 14.85 -4.85
C SER A 7 -2.12 14.18 -4.64
N ILE A 8 -2.04 12.86 -4.73
CA ILE A 8 -0.78 12.11 -4.62
C ILE A 8 0.18 12.53 -5.73
N VAL A 9 -0.28 12.63 -6.99
CA VAL A 9 0.56 13.05 -8.12
C VAL A 9 1.12 14.44 -7.92
N PHE A 10 0.29 15.39 -7.49
CA PHE A 10 0.74 16.77 -7.22
C PHE A 10 1.77 16.78 -6.08
N ASN A 11 1.48 16.13 -4.96
CA ASN A 11 2.39 16.07 -3.82
C ASN A 11 3.73 15.42 -4.21
N ASP A 12 3.69 14.29 -4.92
CA ASP A 12 4.90 13.59 -5.36
C ASP A 12 5.72 14.42 -6.34
N SER A 13 5.07 15.17 -7.23
CA SER A 13 5.74 16.03 -8.21
C SER A 13 6.46 17.23 -7.60
N MET A 14 6.06 17.66 -6.41
CA MET A 14 6.72 18.75 -5.68
C MET A 14 8.04 18.32 -5.03
N MET A 15 8.17 17.03 -4.68
CA MET A 15 9.31 16.51 -3.91
C MET A 15 10.68 16.83 -4.55
N PRO A 16 10.92 16.66 -5.88
CA PRO A 16 12.21 17.00 -6.49
C PRO A 16 12.58 18.49 -6.46
N ARG A 17 11.59 19.37 -6.22
CA ARG A 17 11.80 20.82 -6.11
C ARG A 17 12.06 21.28 -4.69
N LEU A 18 11.50 20.57 -3.71
CA LEU A 18 11.51 20.95 -2.29
C LEU A 18 12.63 20.29 -1.50
N VAL A 19 13.14 19.16 -1.97
CA VAL A 19 14.07 18.30 -1.22
C VAL A 19 15.36 18.16 -2.00
N ALA A 20 16.49 18.35 -1.32
CA ALA A 20 17.82 18.08 -1.90
C ALA A 20 17.91 16.64 -2.40
N ARG A 21 18.56 16.45 -3.55
CA ARG A 21 18.59 15.16 -4.26
C ARG A 21 19.11 14.02 -3.40
N GLU A 22 20.06 14.29 -2.54
CA GLU A 22 20.62 13.36 -1.57
C GLU A 22 19.58 12.92 -0.52
N ASP A 23 18.73 13.83 -0.02
CA ASP A 23 17.75 13.57 1.03
C ASP A 23 16.41 12.98 0.55
N ILE A 24 16.17 12.94 -0.76
CA ILE A 24 14.89 12.46 -1.33
C ILE A 24 14.51 11.08 -0.76
N GLY A 25 15.46 10.15 -0.65
CA GLY A 25 15.19 8.82 -0.13
C GLY A 25 14.75 8.81 1.32
N ARG A 26 15.43 9.61 2.15
CA ARG A 26 15.09 9.79 3.56
C ARG A 26 13.70 10.38 3.74
N VAL A 27 13.45 11.51 3.10
CA VAL A 27 12.16 12.24 3.19
C VAL A 27 11.02 11.38 2.67
N SER A 28 11.20 10.72 1.53
CA SER A 28 10.18 9.84 0.94
C SER A 28 9.77 8.71 1.88
N ASN A 29 10.73 8.00 2.46
CA ASN A 29 10.44 6.88 3.36
C ASN A 29 9.80 7.38 4.68
N ILE A 30 10.29 8.47 5.27
CA ILE A 30 9.69 9.05 6.47
C ILE A 30 8.25 9.50 6.19
N ALA A 31 7.99 10.17 5.06
CA ALA A 31 6.66 10.63 4.69
C ALA A 31 5.67 9.46 4.53
N TRP A 32 6.09 8.35 3.91
CA TRP A 32 5.26 7.14 3.83
C TRP A 32 4.99 6.54 5.21
N GLY A 33 6.02 6.44 6.07
CA GLY A 33 5.86 5.97 7.45
C GLY A 33 4.89 6.84 8.27
N LEU A 34 4.97 8.17 8.14
CA LEU A 34 4.04 9.10 8.77
C LEU A 34 2.61 8.96 8.20
N GLY A 35 2.47 8.68 6.91
CA GLY A 35 1.17 8.40 6.29
C GLY A 35 0.51 7.14 6.90
N TYR A 36 1.28 6.06 7.06
CA TYR A 36 0.79 4.85 7.74
C TYR A 36 0.45 5.11 9.20
N LEU A 37 1.27 5.88 9.92
CA LEU A 37 1.00 6.26 11.30
C LEU A 37 -0.30 7.08 11.41
N GLY A 38 -0.49 8.07 10.54
CA GLY A 38 -1.71 8.87 10.50
C GLY A 38 -2.96 8.03 10.24
N GLY A 39 -2.91 7.12 9.26
CA GLY A 39 -3.98 6.18 8.97
C GLY A 39 -4.26 5.25 10.15
N MET A 40 -3.22 4.77 10.85
CA MET A 40 -3.36 3.93 12.04
C MET A 40 -4.05 4.67 13.19
N ILE A 41 -3.70 5.94 13.44
CA ILE A 41 -4.31 6.76 14.48
C ILE A 41 -5.83 6.90 14.22
N VAL A 42 -6.21 7.22 12.98
CA VAL A 42 -7.63 7.32 12.61
C VAL A 42 -8.33 5.97 12.75
N LEU A 43 -7.72 4.88 12.30
CA LEU A 43 -8.29 3.53 12.41
C LEU A 43 -8.51 3.13 13.87
N ILE A 44 -7.52 3.34 14.73
CA ILE A 44 -7.63 3.08 16.18
C ILE A 44 -8.77 3.91 16.77
N PHE A 45 -8.83 5.20 16.45
CA PHE A 45 -9.90 6.06 16.96
C PHE A 45 -11.29 5.57 16.51
N VAL A 46 -11.45 5.18 15.25
CA VAL A 46 -12.72 4.62 14.74
C VAL A 46 -13.09 3.33 15.49
N VAL A 47 -12.17 2.37 15.57
CA VAL A 47 -12.43 1.05 16.16
C VAL A 47 -12.70 1.12 17.65
N PHE A 48 -11.97 1.96 18.38
CA PHE A 48 -12.10 2.05 19.83
C PHE A 48 -13.22 2.99 20.29
N CYS A 49 -13.52 4.04 19.52
CA CYS A 49 -14.41 5.10 19.97
C CYS A 49 -15.73 5.23 19.19
N LEU A 50 -15.77 4.78 17.91
CA LEU A 50 -16.90 5.04 17.04
C LEU A 50 -17.61 3.77 16.56
N ALA A 51 -16.86 2.72 16.22
CA ALA A 51 -17.44 1.47 15.73
C ALA A 51 -17.89 0.60 16.91
N ALA A 52 -19.19 0.33 17.00
CA ALA A 52 -19.77 -0.55 17.99
C ALA A 52 -20.39 -1.78 17.34
N SER A 53 -20.36 -2.92 18.05
CA SER A 53 -21.02 -4.15 17.61
C SER A 53 -22.56 -3.94 17.60
N PRO A 54 -23.26 -4.34 16.54
CA PRO A 54 -24.72 -4.32 16.52
C PRO A 54 -25.36 -5.16 17.65
N GLU A 55 -24.70 -6.26 18.07
CA GLU A 55 -25.21 -7.17 19.09
C GLU A 55 -25.13 -6.58 20.50
N THR A 56 -24.03 -5.93 20.82
CA THR A 56 -23.78 -5.41 22.18
C THR A 56 -24.07 -3.92 22.34
N GLY A 57 -24.16 -3.17 21.23
CA GLY A 57 -24.27 -1.72 21.23
C GLY A 57 -23.01 -1.02 21.77
N ARG A 58 -21.89 -1.74 21.89
CA ARG A 58 -20.65 -1.25 22.51
C ARG A 58 -19.46 -1.40 21.59
N THR A 59 -18.50 -0.50 21.74
CA THR A 59 -17.22 -0.56 21.07
C THR A 59 -16.37 -1.72 21.62
N ILE A 60 -15.25 -2.03 20.97
CA ILE A 60 -14.35 -3.12 21.38
C ILE A 60 -13.82 -2.97 22.81
N ILE A 61 -13.77 -1.73 23.33
CA ILE A 61 -13.38 -1.44 24.73
C ILE A 61 -14.58 -1.33 25.69
N GLY A 62 -15.77 -1.74 25.24
CA GLY A 62 -16.98 -1.78 26.08
C GLY A 62 -17.69 -0.42 26.29
N MET A 63 -17.24 0.65 25.64
CA MET A 63 -17.88 1.97 25.71
C MET A 63 -19.08 2.08 24.75
N LYS A 64 -19.99 3.00 25.03
CA LYS A 64 -20.97 3.44 24.01
C LYS A 64 -20.23 4.24 22.93
N PRO A 65 -20.61 4.10 21.65
CA PRO A 65 -19.99 4.89 20.59
C PRO A 65 -20.14 6.38 20.85
N LEU A 66 -19.06 7.13 20.60
CA LEU A 66 -19.10 8.60 20.72
C LEU A 66 -20.11 9.18 19.74
N PHE A 67 -20.60 10.38 20.04
CA PHE A 67 -21.60 11.11 19.23
C PHE A 67 -22.97 10.42 19.11
N GLY A 68 -23.24 9.39 19.92
CA GLY A 68 -24.52 8.68 19.90
C GLY A 68 -24.79 7.91 18.60
N LEU A 69 -23.74 7.45 17.93
CA LEU A 69 -23.85 6.72 16.67
C LEU A 69 -24.60 5.41 16.85
N ASP A 70 -25.50 5.09 15.91
CA ASP A 70 -26.30 3.87 15.96
C ASP A 70 -25.53 2.68 15.36
N PRO A 71 -25.23 1.64 16.18
CA PRO A 71 -24.53 0.44 15.72
C PRO A 71 -25.37 -0.38 14.74
N GLN A 72 -26.70 -0.36 14.85
CA GLN A 72 -27.60 -1.12 13.94
C GLN A 72 -27.59 -0.57 12.54
N LEU A 73 -27.42 0.75 12.39
CA LEU A 73 -27.33 1.42 11.10
C LEU A 73 -25.89 1.45 10.55
N GLY A 74 -24.92 0.93 11.29
CA GLY A 74 -23.50 0.95 10.90
C GLY A 74 -22.90 2.35 10.81
N GLU A 75 -23.43 3.30 11.58
CA GLU A 75 -23.02 4.71 11.53
C GLU A 75 -21.55 4.90 11.88
N GLY A 76 -21.00 4.08 12.79
CA GLY A 76 -19.58 4.09 13.16
C GLY A 76 -18.65 3.78 11.97
N ALA A 77 -19.07 2.90 11.06
CA ALA A 77 -18.34 2.63 9.82
C ALA A 77 -18.51 3.77 8.80
N ARG A 78 -19.71 4.33 8.70
CA ARG A 78 -20.02 5.41 7.73
C ARG A 78 -19.29 6.71 8.05
N ILE A 79 -19.14 7.08 9.32
CA ILE A 79 -18.46 8.31 9.76
C ILE A 79 -16.95 8.28 9.43
N THR A 80 -16.39 7.11 9.16
CA THR A 80 -14.96 6.98 8.77
C THR A 80 -14.62 7.82 7.54
N GLY A 81 -15.53 7.90 6.56
CA GLY A 81 -15.34 8.73 5.37
C GLY A 81 -15.21 10.23 5.70
N PRO A 82 -16.21 10.87 6.33
CA PRO A 82 -16.12 12.25 6.79
C PRO A 82 -14.92 12.52 7.71
N LEU A 83 -14.61 11.61 8.62
CA LEU A 83 -13.46 11.73 9.52
C LEU A 83 -12.13 11.71 8.75
N ALA A 84 -11.98 10.81 7.79
CA ALA A 84 -10.80 10.76 6.93
C ALA A 84 -10.67 12.02 6.08
N ALA A 85 -11.77 12.58 5.59
CA ALA A 85 -11.79 13.84 4.84
C ALA A 85 -11.34 15.03 5.73
N LEU A 86 -11.84 15.11 6.97
CA LEU A 86 -11.44 16.14 7.93
C LEU A 86 -9.95 15.98 8.30
N TRP A 87 -9.49 14.75 8.55
CA TRP A 87 -8.08 14.45 8.82
C TRP A 87 -7.19 14.92 7.67
N TYR A 88 -7.56 14.53 6.44
CA TYR A 88 -6.83 14.94 5.24
C TYR A 88 -6.82 16.47 5.11
N PHE A 89 -7.95 17.15 5.31
CA PHE A 89 -8.06 18.60 5.23
C PHE A 89 -7.11 19.29 6.21
N ILE A 90 -7.10 18.87 7.48
CA ILE A 90 -6.23 19.44 8.50
C ILE A 90 -4.74 19.31 8.12
N PHE A 91 -4.33 18.11 7.68
CA PHE A 91 -2.92 17.84 7.41
C PHE A 91 -2.42 18.33 6.05
N ILE A 92 -3.32 18.67 5.12
CA ILE A 92 -2.93 19.30 3.86
C ILE A 92 -2.79 20.81 3.97
N LEU A 93 -3.47 21.46 4.92
CA LEU A 93 -3.42 22.92 5.11
C LEU A 93 -2.00 23.49 5.23
N PRO A 94 -1.07 22.88 6.01
CA PRO A 94 0.30 23.37 6.12
C PRO A 94 1.01 23.49 4.74
N MET A 95 0.68 22.60 3.80
CA MET A 95 1.25 22.67 2.45
C MET A 95 0.90 23.99 1.76
N PHE A 96 -0.34 24.47 1.90
CA PHE A 96 -0.76 25.74 1.27
C PHE A 96 -0.13 26.97 1.91
N PHE A 97 0.23 26.90 3.19
CA PHE A 97 0.79 28.05 3.92
C PHE A 97 2.33 28.10 3.88
N PHE A 98 2.99 26.95 3.84
CA PHE A 98 4.43 26.86 4.03
C PHE A 98 5.20 26.38 2.80
N THR A 99 4.52 25.88 1.77
CA THR A 99 5.20 25.40 0.56
C THR A 99 5.27 26.53 -0.46
N PRO A 100 6.47 26.87 -0.99
CA PRO A 100 6.61 27.89 -2.01
C PRO A 100 5.91 27.44 -3.30
N ASP A 101 5.17 28.37 -3.91
CA ASP A 101 4.53 28.13 -5.19
C ASP A 101 5.55 27.95 -6.32
N ALA A 102 5.21 27.12 -7.28
CA ALA A 102 5.92 27.07 -8.55
C ALA A 102 5.62 28.34 -9.38
N ALA A 103 6.50 28.67 -10.33
CA ALA A 103 6.21 29.73 -11.30
C ALA A 103 4.84 29.48 -11.96
N LYS A 104 4.10 30.57 -12.20
CA LYS A 104 2.76 30.50 -12.81
C LYS A 104 2.85 29.71 -14.11
N GLY A 105 2.14 28.58 -14.15
CA GLY A 105 1.96 27.79 -15.35
C GLY A 105 0.89 28.35 -16.29
N GLU A 106 0.58 27.59 -17.32
CA GLU A 106 -0.50 27.94 -18.24
C GLU A 106 -1.88 27.95 -17.55
N PRO A 107 -2.85 28.73 -18.06
CA PRO A 107 -4.22 28.70 -17.57
C PRO A 107 -4.78 27.28 -17.59
N LEU A 108 -5.54 26.90 -16.55
CA LEU A 108 -6.11 25.56 -16.38
C LEU A 108 -6.83 25.05 -17.63
N ARG A 109 -7.57 25.93 -18.33
CA ARG A 109 -8.29 25.56 -19.56
C ARG A 109 -7.34 25.15 -20.69
N THR A 110 -6.22 25.82 -20.83
CA THR A 110 -5.17 25.49 -21.81
C THR A 110 -4.50 24.18 -21.42
N ALA A 111 -4.09 24.04 -20.15
CA ALA A 111 -3.47 22.83 -19.63
C ALA A 111 -4.35 21.58 -19.79
N LEU A 112 -5.67 21.70 -19.58
CA LEU A 112 -6.61 20.58 -19.80
C LEU A 112 -6.73 20.24 -21.30
N ARG A 113 -6.68 21.23 -22.18
CA ARG A 113 -6.79 21.02 -23.64
C ARG A 113 -5.50 20.44 -24.23
N SER A 114 -4.34 20.86 -23.73
CA SER A 114 -3.03 20.35 -24.16
C SER A 114 -2.62 19.03 -23.49
N GLY A 115 -3.27 18.65 -22.37
CA GLY A 115 -2.84 17.53 -21.54
C GLY A 115 -2.66 16.19 -22.26
N LEU A 116 -3.56 15.83 -23.21
CA LEU A 116 -3.41 14.64 -24.01
C LEU A 116 -2.24 14.70 -25.00
N SER A 117 -2.00 15.88 -25.60
CA SER A 117 -0.86 16.07 -26.51
C SER A 117 0.46 16.05 -25.75
N GLU A 118 0.49 16.65 -24.55
CA GLU A 118 1.66 16.63 -23.66
C GLU A 118 1.95 15.20 -23.15
N LEU A 119 0.93 14.43 -22.82
CA LEU A 119 1.10 13.02 -22.45
C LEU A 119 1.72 12.22 -23.62
N LYS A 120 1.21 12.40 -24.83
CA LYS A 120 1.79 11.75 -26.02
C LYS A 120 3.24 12.18 -26.27
N ALA A 121 3.52 13.48 -26.13
CA ALA A 121 4.88 14.00 -26.26
C ALA A 121 5.82 13.43 -25.17
N THR A 122 5.36 13.34 -23.93
CA THR A 122 6.11 12.74 -22.83
C THR A 122 6.38 11.27 -23.07
N LEU A 123 5.39 10.50 -23.54
CA LEU A 123 5.56 9.09 -23.92
C LEU A 123 6.59 8.91 -25.07
N ALA A 124 6.54 9.80 -26.06
CA ALA A 124 7.52 9.79 -27.15
C ALA A 124 8.94 10.12 -26.68
N GLU A 125 9.09 11.05 -25.74
CA GLU A 125 10.37 11.41 -25.15
C GLU A 125 10.92 10.29 -24.25
N VAL A 126 10.08 9.74 -23.38
CA VAL A 126 10.46 8.71 -22.40
C VAL A 126 11.02 7.46 -23.09
N ARG A 127 10.51 7.08 -24.26
CA ARG A 127 11.03 5.91 -25.00
C ARG A 127 12.53 6.00 -25.29
N HIS A 128 13.09 7.21 -25.36
CA HIS A 128 14.52 7.44 -25.56
C HIS A 128 15.32 7.42 -24.24
N ARG A 129 14.64 7.44 -23.07
CA ARG A 129 15.25 7.34 -21.74
C ARG A 129 15.14 5.90 -21.23
N SER A 130 15.95 4.99 -21.75
CA SER A 130 15.87 3.54 -21.51
C SER A 130 15.79 3.13 -20.03
N GLY A 131 16.50 3.85 -19.16
CA GLY A 131 16.45 3.60 -17.71
C GLY A 131 15.07 3.85 -17.10
N ILE A 132 14.42 4.95 -17.49
CA ILE A 132 13.07 5.30 -17.02
C ILE A 132 12.04 4.31 -17.57
N VAL A 133 12.13 3.96 -18.87
CA VAL A 133 11.24 2.97 -19.51
C VAL A 133 11.29 1.63 -18.79
N ARG A 134 12.51 1.11 -18.55
CA ARG A 134 12.68 -0.17 -17.84
C ARG A 134 12.12 -0.12 -16.43
N PHE A 135 12.33 0.98 -15.74
CA PHE A 135 11.78 1.15 -14.38
C PHE A 135 10.26 1.20 -14.39
N LEU A 136 9.64 2.00 -15.27
CA LEU A 136 8.18 2.10 -15.37
C LEU A 136 7.56 0.76 -15.75
N ALA A 137 8.16 0.03 -16.70
CA ALA A 137 7.71 -1.32 -17.09
C ALA A 137 7.81 -2.31 -15.91
N ALA A 138 8.95 -2.33 -15.21
CA ALA A 138 9.09 -3.16 -14.02
C ALA A 138 8.07 -2.77 -12.93
N ARG A 139 7.84 -1.45 -12.74
CA ARG A 139 6.86 -0.94 -11.78
C ARG A 139 5.43 -1.37 -12.12
N MET A 140 5.05 -1.35 -13.39
CA MET A 140 3.73 -1.86 -13.81
C MET A 140 3.52 -3.29 -13.31
N ILE A 141 4.54 -4.14 -13.46
CA ILE A 141 4.47 -5.55 -13.08
C ILE A 141 4.44 -5.68 -11.56
N TYR A 142 5.50 -5.26 -10.85
CA TYR A 142 5.57 -5.53 -9.42
C TYR A 142 4.50 -4.78 -8.61
N GLN A 143 4.08 -3.59 -9.03
CA GLN A 143 3.05 -2.83 -8.32
C GLN A 143 1.70 -3.55 -8.35
N ASP A 144 1.39 -4.22 -9.45
CA ASP A 144 0.18 -5.00 -9.60
C ASP A 144 0.20 -6.22 -8.65
N GLY A 145 1.33 -6.94 -8.60
CA GLY A 145 1.52 -8.02 -7.62
C GLY A 145 1.41 -7.57 -6.17
N VAL A 146 2.05 -6.44 -5.83
CA VAL A 146 2.00 -5.86 -4.48
C VAL A 146 0.58 -5.47 -4.09
N ASN A 147 -0.16 -4.79 -4.98
CA ASN A 147 -1.55 -4.39 -4.73
C ASN A 147 -2.47 -5.61 -4.59
N ALA A 148 -2.31 -6.62 -5.45
CA ALA A 148 -3.10 -7.85 -5.39
C ALA A 148 -2.83 -8.65 -4.10
N LEU A 149 -1.56 -8.74 -3.67
CA LEU A 149 -1.18 -9.42 -2.43
C LEU A 149 -1.85 -8.78 -1.21
N LEU A 150 -1.88 -7.45 -1.13
CA LEU A 150 -2.54 -6.73 -0.04
C LEU A 150 -4.06 -6.87 -0.09
N ALA A 151 -4.65 -6.78 -1.28
CA ALA A 151 -6.10 -6.87 -1.43
C ALA A 151 -6.65 -8.27 -1.13
N LEU A 152 -5.90 -9.30 -1.51
CA LEU A 152 -6.35 -10.69 -1.44
C LEU A 152 -5.84 -11.45 -0.21
N GLY A 153 -4.72 -11.02 0.41
CA GLY A 153 -4.07 -11.74 1.50
C GLY A 153 -4.98 -11.97 2.71
N GLY A 154 -5.72 -10.96 3.16
CA GLY A 154 -6.67 -11.11 4.26
C GLY A 154 -7.83 -12.05 3.93
N GLY A 155 -8.39 -11.95 2.72
CA GLY A 155 -9.45 -12.86 2.24
C GLY A 155 -8.96 -14.30 2.07
N TYR A 156 -7.72 -14.48 1.63
CA TYR A 156 -7.10 -15.81 1.52
C TYR A 156 -6.93 -16.47 2.90
N ALA A 157 -6.46 -15.70 3.90
CA ALA A 157 -6.38 -16.18 5.28
C ALA A 157 -7.76 -16.53 5.85
N ALA A 158 -8.77 -15.70 5.59
CA ALA A 158 -10.15 -15.95 6.02
C ALA A 158 -10.71 -17.26 5.42
N ALA A 159 -10.45 -17.51 4.14
CA ALA A 159 -10.86 -18.74 3.49
C ALA A 159 -10.12 -19.98 4.04
N MET A 160 -8.85 -19.84 4.42
CA MET A 160 -8.01 -20.92 4.92
C MET A 160 -8.27 -21.22 6.41
N PHE A 161 -8.24 -20.21 7.27
CA PHE A 161 -8.28 -20.33 8.74
C PHE A 161 -9.65 -20.02 9.34
N HIS A 162 -10.65 -19.66 8.50
CA HIS A 162 -11.96 -19.18 8.94
C HIS A 162 -11.90 -17.90 9.79
N TRP A 163 -10.92 -17.04 9.50
CA TRP A 163 -10.76 -15.78 10.21
C TRP A 163 -12.01 -14.90 10.11
N THR A 164 -12.40 -14.36 11.23
CA THR A 164 -13.44 -13.35 11.35
C THR A 164 -12.97 -12.00 10.82
N ILE A 165 -13.89 -11.07 10.62
CA ILE A 165 -13.58 -9.68 10.24
C ILE A 165 -12.61 -9.02 11.26
N THR A 166 -12.73 -9.38 12.53
CA THR A 166 -11.84 -8.88 13.59
C THR A 166 -10.40 -9.35 13.38
N GLU A 167 -10.19 -10.63 13.09
CA GLU A 167 -8.86 -11.19 12.84
C GLU A 167 -8.23 -10.61 11.58
N ILE A 168 -9.00 -10.46 10.50
CA ILE A 168 -8.54 -9.78 9.28
C ILE A 168 -8.14 -8.33 9.58
N GLY A 169 -8.93 -7.62 10.37
CA GLY A 169 -8.64 -6.24 10.79
C GLY A 169 -7.37 -6.14 11.63
N LEU A 170 -7.20 -7.03 12.61
CA LEU A 170 -5.98 -7.11 13.43
C LEU A 170 -4.75 -7.46 12.60
N PHE A 171 -4.88 -8.41 11.69
CA PHE A 171 -3.81 -8.72 10.73
C PHE A 171 -3.39 -7.49 9.94
N GLY A 172 -4.35 -6.75 9.37
CA GLY A 172 -4.08 -5.49 8.67
C GLY A 172 -3.38 -4.44 9.54
N MET A 173 -3.76 -4.32 10.82
CA MET A 173 -3.10 -3.42 11.78
C MET A 173 -1.66 -3.86 12.06
N ILE A 174 -1.40 -5.15 12.23
CA ILE A 174 -0.05 -5.72 12.43
C ILE A 174 0.84 -5.41 11.23
N LEU A 175 0.34 -5.61 10.01
CA LEU A 175 1.07 -5.27 8.78
C LEU A 175 1.38 -3.77 8.71
N ASN A 176 0.44 -2.92 9.10
CA ASN A 176 0.60 -1.47 9.08
C ASN A 176 1.66 -0.99 10.08
N VAL A 177 1.65 -1.51 11.32
CA VAL A 177 2.70 -1.22 12.32
C VAL A 177 4.08 -1.60 11.77
N MET A 178 4.20 -2.78 11.15
CA MET A 178 5.45 -3.21 10.56
C MET A 178 5.87 -2.32 9.38
N ALA A 179 4.93 -1.83 8.59
CA ALA A 179 5.19 -0.87 7.49
C ALA A 179 5.73 0.47 8.02
N ILE A 180 5.21 0.97 9.15
CA ILE A 180 5.75 2.19 9.81
C ILE A 180 7.21 1.98 10.19
N ILE A 181 7.49 0.91 10.92
CA ILE A 181 8.85 0.58 11.38
C ILE A 181 9.81 0.42 10.21
N SER A 182 9.40 -0.34 9.20
CA SER A 182 10.22 -0.61 8.03
C SER A 182 10.50 0.64 7.18
N CYS A 183 9.57 1.57 7.08
CA CYS A 183 9.81 2.87 6.43
C CYS A 183 10.90 3.67 7.16
N LEU A 184 10.90 3.69 8.49
CA LEU A 184 11.94 4.36 9.27
C LEU A 184 13.31 3.72 9.07
N ILE A 185 13.38 2.40 9.02
CA ILE A 185 14.61 1.66 8.71
C ILE A 185 15.03 1.94 7.26
N ALA A 186 14.11 1.85 6.31
CA ALA A 186 14.37 2.07 4.88
C ALA A 186 14.84 3.49 4.60
N SER A 187 14.44 4.48 5.40
CA SER A 187 14.94 5.86 5.27
C SER A 187 16.48 5.93 5.39
N ARG A 188 17.06 5.13 6.29
CA ARG A 188 18.52 5.02 6.46
C ARG A 188 19.17 4.12 5.40
N LEU A 189 18.50 3.02 5.04
CA LEU A 189 19.00 2.10 4.02
C LEU A 189 19.04 2.75 2.63
N ASP A 190 18.04 3.56 2.30
CA ASP A 190 17.97 4.31 1.03
C ASP A 190 19.14 5.31 0.91
N MET A 191 19.45 6.00 1.99
CA MET A 191 20.60 6.91 2.05
C MET A 191 21.94 6.18 1.89
N ARG A 192 22.06 4.99 2.47
CA ARG A 192 23.33 4.23 2.49
C ARG A 192 23.55 3.43 1.22
N PHE A 193 22.53 2.75 0.73
CA PHE A 193 22.62 1.78 -0.36
C PHE A 193 21.98 2.25 -1.68
N GLY A 194 21.18 3.32 -1.61
CA GLY A 194 20.41 3.86 -2.73
C GLY A 194 19.06 3.16 -2.93
N SER A 195 18.09 3.92 -3.44
CA SER A 195 16.68 3.52 -3.59
C SER A 195 16.50 2.22 -4.38
N LYS A 196 17.30 2.00 -5.45
CA LYS A 196 17.17 0.80 -6.29
C LYS A 196 17.42 -0.48 -5.49
N LYS A 197 18.46 -0.52 -4.65
CA LYS A 197 18.79 -1.70 -3.84
C LYS A 197 17.74 -1.96 -2.77
N VAL A 198 17.18 -0.88 -2.18
CA VAL A 198 16.09 -1.01 -1.20
C VAL A 198 14.84 -1.60 -1.85
N VAL A 199 14.45 -1.13 -3.03
CA VAL A 199 13.30 -1.69 -3.79
C VAL A 199 13.52 -3.16 -4.10
N ILE A 200 14.69 -3.52 -4.64
CA ILE A 200 15.00 -4.93 -4.96
C ILE A 200 14.95 -5.79 -3.69
N GLY A 201 15.57 -5.37 -2.60
CA GLY A 201 15.54 -6.11 -1.34
C GLY A 201 14.13 -6.29 -0.78
N ALA A 202 13.30 -5.26 -0.89
CA ALA A 202 11.90 -5.33 -0.48
C ALA A 202 11.06 -6.24 -1.39
N LEU A 203 11.30 -6.25 -2.70
CA LEU A 203 10.63 -7.18 -3.63
C LEU A 203 11.05 -8.64 -3.38
N VAL A 204 12.33 -8.88 -3.11
CA VAL A 204 12.83 -10.22 -2.71
C VAL A 204 12.14 -10.66 -1.42
N LEU A 205 12.00 -9.76 -0.43
CA LEU A 205 11.30 -10.06 0.82
C LEU A 205 9.82 -10.38 0.57
N LEU A 206 9.13 -9.63 -0.32
CA LEU A 206 7.75 -9.90 -0.74
C LEU A 206 7.62 -11.26 -1.44
N PHE A 207 8.57 -11.60 -2.32
CA PHE A 207 8.59 -12.89 -3.00
C PHE A 207 8.62 -14.04 -2.00
N PHE A 208 9.55 -14.00 -1.03
CA PHE A 208 9.64 -15.05 0.00
C PHE A 208 8.45 -15.05 0.94
N ALA A 209 7.90 -13.89 1.29
CA ALA A 209 6.68 -13.81 2.08
C ALA A 209 5.49 -14.44 1.34
N SER A 210 5.33 -14.14 0.06
CA SER A 210 4.28 -14.72 -0.79
C SER A 210 4.45 -16.22 -0.94
N LEU A 211 5.67 -16.69 -1.15
CA LEU A 211 5.99 -18.13 -1.21
C LEU A 211 5.64 -18.82 0.12
N GLY A 212 5.96 -18.19 1.26
CA GLY A 212 5.60 -18.67 2.58
C GLY A 212 4.08 -18.78 2.77
N ILE A 213 3.33 -17.75 2.40
CA ILE A 213 1.86 -17.75 2.45
C ILE A 213 1.27 -18.88 1.62
N ILE A 214 1.71 -19.04 0.39
CA ILE A 214 1.21 -20.05 -0.56
C ILE A 214 1.57 -21.45 -0.10
N SER A 215 2.71 -21.61 0.58
CA SER A 215 3.19 -22.90 1.11
C SER A 215 2.50 -23.32 2.41
N THR A 216 1.61 -22.50 2.97
CA THR A 216 0.95 -22.72 4.25
C THR A 216 -0.46 -23.27 4.04
N ALA A 217 -0.83 -24.28 4.82
CA ALA A 217 -2.18 -24.79 4.99
C ALA A 217 -2.55 -24.78 6.48
N ARG A 218 -3.72 -25.33 6.84
CA ARG A 218 -4.20 -25.34 8.23
C ARG A 218 -3.33 -26.15 9.19
N ASP A 219 -2.65 -27.17 8.67
CA ASP A 219 -1.91 -28.18 9.42
C ASP A 219 -0.41 -28.26 9.06
N TYR A 220 0.06 -27.38 8.17
CA TYR A 220 1.48 -27.32 7.81
C TYR A 220 1.89 -25.95 7.25
N THR A 221 3.20 -25.72 7.17
CA THR A 221 3.82 -24.66 6.34
C THR A 221 4.99 -25.22 5.52
N LEU A 222 5.59 -24.40 4.65
CA LEU A 222 6.69 -24.77 3.76
C LEU A 222 6.39 -26.02 2.93
N PHE A 223 5.18 -26.09 2.32
CA PHE A 223 4.74 -27.21 1.48
C PHE A 223 4.73 -28.57 2.21
N GLY A 224 4.44 -28.57 3.50
CA GLY A 224 4.38 -29.79 4.31
C GLY A 224 5.70 -30.20 4.97
N LEU A 225 6.78 -29.42 4.81
CA LEU A 225 8.04 -29.68 5.51
C LEU A 225 7.92 -29.48 7.03
N LEU A 226 7.02 -28.61 7.47
CA LEU A 226 6.75 -28.34 8.87
C LEU A 226 5.26 -28.64 9.14
N PRO A 227 4.93 -29.83 9.58
CA PRO A 227 3.57 -30.18 10.00
C PRO A 227 3.26 -29.60 11.38
N PHE A 228 1.99 -29.23 11.58
CA PHE A 228 1.48 -28.66 12.82
C PHE A 228 0.27 -29.47 13.33
N THR A 229 0.03 -29.39 14.64
CA THR A 229 -1.22 -29.83 15.25
C THR A 229 -2.27 -28.72 15.13
N LEU A 230 -3.54 -29.09 15.11
CA LEU A 230 -4.66 -28.14 15.09
C LEU A 230 -5.00 -27.61 16.49
N GLU A 231 -4.08 -27.74 17.45
CA GLU A 231 -4.24 -27.20 18.79
C GLU A 231 -4.40 -25.66 18.75
N GLY A 232 -5.36 -25.16 19.50
CA GLY A 232 -5.66 -23.73 19.57
C GLY A 232 -6.66 -23.23 18.53
N GLU A 233 -7.23 -24.09 17.69
CA GLU A 233 -8.28 -23.72 16.74
C GLU A 233 -9.47 -23.06 17.47
N GLY A 234 -9.98 -21.96 16.89
CA GLY A 234 -11.05 -21.14 17.47
C GLY A 234 -10.59 -20.09 18.49
N LYS A 235 -9.29 -20.01 18.80
CA LYS A 235 -8.69 -18.89 19.54
C LYS A 235 -8.11 -17.87 18.57
N LEU A 236 -8.02 -16.61 18.99
CA LEU A 236 -7.44 -15.54 18.20
C LEU A 236 -5.99 -15.90 17.78
N PHE A 237 -5.79 -16.15 16.48
CA PHE A 237 -4.51 -16.60 15.93
C PHE A 237 -3.89 -17.77 16.73
N GLY A 238 -4.71 -18.76 17.12
CA GLY A 238 -4.30 -19.74 18.11
C GLY A 238 -3.46 -20.89 17.58
N THR A 239 -3.44 -21.15 16.26
CA THR A 239 -2.71 -22.28 15.67
C THR A 239 -1.30 -21.91 15.23
N ALA A 240 -0.39 -22.89 15.21
CA ALA A 240 0.98 -22.68 14.72
C ALA A 240 1.02 -22.29 13.22
N ALA A 241 0.05 -22.75 12.42
CA ALA A 241 -0.09 -22.35 11.02
C ALA A 241 -0.46 -20.87 10.89
N GLU A 242 -1.37 -20.36 11.73
CA GLU A 242 -1.70 -18.94 11.78
C GLU A 242 -0.51 -18.07 12.22
N HIS A 243 0.28 -18.55 13.20
CA HIS A 243 1.52 -17.85 13.58
C HIS A 243 2.50 -17.78 12.42
N SER A 244 2.65 -18.85 11.65
CA SER A 244 3.49 -18.83 10.44
C SER A 244 2.98 -17.84 9.41
N TYR A 245 1.67 -17.80 9.21
CA TYR A 245 1.02 -16.83 8.32
C TYR A 245 1.23 -15.39 8.78
N LEU A 246 1.16 -15.13 10.10
CA LEU A 246 1.47 -13.81 10.67
C LEU A 246 2.93 -13.41 10.44
N ILE A 247 3.88 -14.34 10.54
CA ILE A 247 5.30 -14.07 10.26
C ILE A 247 5.47 -13.64 8.79
N TYR A 248 4.87 -14.35 7.85
CA TYR A 248 4.88 -13.97 6.44
C TYR A 248 4.16 -12.64 6.21
N GLY A 249 3.07 -12.38 6.93
CA GLY A 249 2.41 -11.09 6.95
C GLY A 249 3.32 -9.95 7.42
N LEU A 250 4.06 -10.15 8.51
CA LEU A 250 5.06 -9.17 8.98
C LEU A 250 6.12 -8.87 7.91
N MET A 251 6.57 -9.89 7.15
CA MET A 251 7.49 -9.68 6.02
C MET A 251 6.84 -8.83 4.91
N ILE A 252 5.54 -9.04 4.62
CA ILE A 252 4.79 -8.19 3.68
C ILE A 252 4.75 -6.75 4.19
N GLY A 253 4.36 -6.53 5.45
CA GLY A 253 4.34 -5.21 6.07
C GLY A 253 5.72 -4.53 6.02
N ALA A 254 6.78 -5.29 6.30
CA ALA A 254 8.16 -4.80 6.26
C ALA A 254 8.62 -4.36 4.85
N ALA A 255 8.10 -4.97 3.82
CA ALA A 255 8.49 -4.70 2.44
C ALA A 255 7.63 -3.64 1.77
N PHE A 256 6.33 -3.60 2.08
CA PHE A 256 5.35 -2.80 1.35
C PHE A 256 5.66 -1.30 1.37
N GLY A 257 5.90 -0.74 2.55
CA GLY A 257 6.25 0.68 2.70
C GLY A 257 7.50 1.07 1.92
N PRO A 258 8.64 0.37 2.13
CA PRO A 258 9.88 0.61 1.39
C PRO A 258 9.75 0.48 -0.13
N VAL A 259 9.00 -0.49 -0.65
CA VAL A 259 8.75 -0.59 -2.10
C VAL A 259 8.12 0.68 -2.63
N GLN A 260 7.08 1.19 -1.99
CA GLN A 260 6.39 2.40 -2.43
C GLN A 260 7.27 3.64 -2.31
N ALA A 261 7.87 3.85 -1.14
CA ALA A 261 8.64 5.03 -0.82
C ALA A 261 9.93 5.14 -1.64
N SER A 262 10.69 4.03 -1.74
CA SER A 262 11.97 4.03 -2.45
C SER A 262 11.82 3.95 -3.96
N SER A 263 10.72 3.37 -4.48
CA SER A 263 10.37 3.48 -5.91
C SER A 263 10.14 4.94 -6.31
N ARG A 264 9.37 5.68 -5.50
CA ARG A 264 9.15 7.11 -5.68
C ARG A 264 10.46 7.90 -5.61
N SER A 265 11.33 7.58 -4.64
CA SER A 265 12.63 8.22 -4.47
C SER A 265 13.55 8.01 -5.67
N TRP A 266 13.62 6.77 -6.15
CA TRP A 266 14.43 6.44 -7.33
C TRP A 266 13.96 7.24 -8.54
N PHE A 267 12.65 7.29 -8.75
CA PHE A 267 12.06 8.00 -9.87
C PHE A 267 12.31 9.52 -9.77
N ALA A 268 12.09 10.11 -8.59
CA ALA A 268 12.34 11.52 -8.33
C ALA A 268 13.79 11.93 -8.60
N ARG A 269 14.75 11.06 -8.24
CA ARG A 269 16.18 11.28 -8.52
C ARG A 269 16.55 11.10 -10.00
N SER A 270 15.71 10.45 -10.79
CA SER A 270 15.99 10.12 -12.19
C SER A 270 15.48 11.18 -13.17
N ILE A 271 14.71 12.15 -12.70
CA ILE A 271 14.11 13.22 -13.49
C ILE A 271 14.60 14.60 -13.06
N LYS A 272 14.43 15.60 -13.92
CA LYS A 272 14.72 16.99 -13.56
C LYS A 272 13.53 17.59 -12.78
N PRO A 273 13.78 18.51 -11.83
CA PRO A 273 12.70 19.14 -11.07
C PRO A 273 11.64 19.84 -11.96
N GLU A 274 12.06 20.45 -13.08
CA GLU A 274 11.18 21.16 -14.01
C GLU A 274 10.21 20.22 -14.74
N GLU A 275 10.61 18.97 -14.93
CA GLU A 275 9.86 17.94 -15.63
C GLU A 275 8.96 17.11 -14.67
N SER A 276 9.07 17.33 -13.35
CA SER A 276 8.49 16.44 -12.34
C SER A 276 6.98 16.23 -12.50
N GLY A 277 6.20 17.27 -12.82
CA GLY A 277 4.75 17.17 -12.96
C GLY A 277 4.33 16.15 -14.03
N ARG A 278 4.85 16.27 -15.25
CA ARG A 278 4.52 15.38 -16.36
C ARG A 278 5.02 13.95 -16.14
N TYR A 279 6.19 13.80 -15.54
CA TYR A 279 6.77 12.48 -15.28
C TYR A 279 6.09 11.75 -14.12
N PHE A 280 5.68 12.45 -13.04
CA PHE A 280 4.90 11.84 -11.98
C PHE A 280 3.48 11.48 -12.42
N GLY A 281 2.88 12.21 -13.37
CA GLY A 281 1.67 11.77 -14.05
C GLY A 281 1.85 10.43 -14.76
N LEU A 282 2.95 10.25 -15.49
CA LEU A 282 3.28 8.97 -16.14
C LEU A 282 3.59 7.86 -15.11
N TYR A 283 4.27 8.19 -14.02
CA TYR A 283 4.53 7.27 -12.91
C TYR A 283 3.23 6.74 -12.27
N ALA A 284 2.26 7.62 -12.03
CA ALA A 284 0.96 7.24 -11.50
C ALA A 284 0.19 6.37 -12.50
N LEU A 285 0.18 6.74 -13.79
CA LEU A 285 -0.43 5.96 -14.85
C LEU A 285 0.17 4.54 -14.93
N ALA A 286 1.50 4.42 -14.94
CA ALA A 286 2.18 3.13 -14.93
C ALA A 286 1.82 2.25 -13.73
N GLY A 287 1.59 2.85 -12.54
CA GLY A 287 1.18 2.11 -11.35
C GLY A 287 -0.29 1.67 -11.33
N ARG A 288 -1.11 2.14 -12.27
CA ARG A 288 -2.55 1.87 -12.32
C ARG A 288 -3.04 1.18 -13.59
N ALA A 289 -2.29 1.31 -14.69
CA ALA A 289 -2.73 0.82 -16.00
C ALA A 289 -3.01 -0.69 -16.00
N THR A 290 -2.27 -1.45 -15.23
CA THR A 290 -2.35 -2.92 -15.12
C THR A 290 -2.97 -3.43 -13.81
N SER A 291 -3.43 -2.55 -12.92
CA SER A 291 -3.84 -2.89 -11.55
C SER A 291 -4.96 -3.94 -11.43
N PHE A 292 -5.64 -4.24 -12.52
CA PHE A 292 -6.64 -5.30 -12.60
C PHE A 292 -6.05 -6.68 -12.90
N MET A 293 -4.82 -6.76 -13.47
CA MET A 293 -4.25 -8.03 -13.97
C MET A 293 -3.96 -9.03 -12.86
N GLY A 294 -3.37 -8.57 -11.76
CA GLY A 294 -3.07 -9.43 -10.62
C GLY A 294 -4.32 -10.09 -10.05
N PRO A 295 -5.33 -9.32 -9.58
CA PRO A 295 -6.59 -9.89 -9.09
C PRO A 295 -7.33 -10.74 -10.12
N PHE A 296 -7.34 -10.33 -11.40
CA PHE A 296 -7.98 -11.07 -12.47
C PHE A 296 -7.33 -12.44 -12.70
N LEU A 297 -6.01 -12.48 -12.77
CA LEU A 297 -5.27 -13.75 -12.96
C LEU A 297 -5.42 -14.67 -11.75
N VAL A 298 -5.34 -14.15 -10.53
CA VAL A 298 -5.59 -14.92 -9.32
C VAL A 298 -6.99 -15.53 -9.34
N ALA A 299 -8.02 -14.75 -9.64
CA ALA A 299 -9.40 -15.23 -9.72
C ALA A 299 -9.58 -16.30 -10.82
N SER A 300 -9.01 -16.05 -12.02
CA SER A 300 -9.11 -16.96 -13.17
C SER A 300 -8.43 -18.30 -12.89
N ILE A 301 -7.20 -18.29 -12.36
CA ILE A 301 -6.49 -19.52 -12.03
C ILE A 301 -7.15 -20.27 -10.87
N THR A 302 -7.66 -19.54 -9.86
CA THR A 302 -8.43 -20.16 -8.77
C THR A 302 -9.70 -20.86 -9.33
N ALA A 303 -10.43 -20.20 -10.24
CA ALA A 303 -11.64 -20.76 -10.84
C ALA A 303 -11.35 -22.00 -11.69
N ILE A 304 -10.27 -22.00 -12.47
CA ILE A 304 -9.89 -23.12 -13.34
C ILE A 304 -9.33 -24.30 -12.53
N SER A 305 -8.49 -24.02 -11.54
CA SER A 305 -7.78 -25.05 -10.76
C SER A 305 -8.57 -25.58 -9.55
N GLY A 306 -9.61 -24.85 -9.11
CA GLY A 306 -10.28 -25.13 -7.85
C GLY A 306 -9.42 -24.85 -6.60
N SER A 307 -8.24 -24.27 -6.74
CA SER A 307 -7.28 -24.06 -5.67
C SER A 307 -6.91 -22.58 -5.51
N ALA A 308 -7.26 -22.00 -4.36
CA ALA A 308 -6.89 -20.64 -4.02
C ALA A 308 -5.36 -20.46 -3.91
N ALA A 309 -4.64 -21.48 -3.45
CA ALA A 309 -3.17 -21.47 -3.37
C ALA A 309 -2.54 -21.37 -4.76
N LEU A 310 -3.04 -22.12 -5.75
CA LEU A 310 -2.59 -22.01 -7.14
C LEU A 310 -2.95 -20.65 -7.74
N GLY A 311 -4.13 -20.10 -7.42
CA GLY A 311 -4.47 -18.74 -7.80
C GLY A 311 -3.47 -17.71 -7.24
N MET A 312 -3.20 -17.76 -5.95
CA MET A 312 -2.24 -16.87 -5.29
C MET A 312 -0.80 -17.04 -5.80
N SER A 313 -0.41 -18.24 -6.25
CA SER A 313 0.95 -18.48 -6.77
C SER A 313 1.29 -17.65 -8.01
N VAL A 314 0.29 -17.21 -8.76
CA VAL A 314 0.47 -16.31 -9.91
C VAL A 314 1.15 -14.99 -9.49
N LEU A 315 0.94 -14.53 -8.25
CA LEU A 315 1.55 -13.30 -7.74
C LEU A 315 3.07 -13.37 -7.66
N LEU A 316 3.66 -14.58 -7.59
CA LEU A 316 5.11 -14.76 -7.64
C LEU A 316 5.71 -14.34 -9.00
N LEU A 317 4.93 -14.36 -10.08
CA LEU A 317 5.38 -13.91 -11.41
C LEU A 317 5.46 -12.39 -11.52
N PHE A 318 4.80 -11.67 -10.60
CA PHE A 318 4.80 -10.22 -10.55
C PHE A 318 5.88 -9.65 -9.64
N LEU A 319 6.47 -10.46 -8.78
CA LEU A 319 7.47 -10.07 -7.79
C LEU A 319 8.88 -10.53 -8.19
#